data_336e2c8c70f3bfaab9add560a166f32e
#
_entry.id   336e2c8c70f3bfaab9add560a166f32e
#
_cell.length_a   1.000
_cell.length_b   1.000
_cell.length_c   1.000
_cell.angle_alpha   90.00
_cell.angle_beta   90.00
_cell.angle_gamma   90.00
#
_symmetry.space_group_name_H-M   'P 1'
#
loop_
_entity.id
_entity.type
_entity.pdbx_description
1 polymer ?
#
loop_
_entity_poly.entity_id
_entity_poly.type
_entity_poly.pdbx_seq_one_letter_code
_entity_poly.pdbx_strand_id
1 'polypeptide(L)'
;MDNSRGPQATNRRDFLKTAAVSAAVMGIPRIAPARAQGANERIRFGVIGCGGMGMGHLSSLVGRGTQDNIEVVAVSDVYQRRVTRAVGICKGHGYLDYRRLLERKDIDAVLIATPDHWHGKIACDALESGRHVYVEKPMTHTIEQALALRDTVHRTGMVLQVGPQDTGKEAFWKGHDAIVEGRIGKVTWAQGSYDRNAHSCLFNEHQKIDPTAGPDKTGEDYVNWDMFLGHEWGLAPQRPWTPDRFFRFRKYWDYSGGVATDLLYHKLAPLLIAITGANGEYPKRVNASGGLYIEKDDREIPDTFLMTVDYPSEFSVLMVSTLTNDTQLENRIYGKHGTMQIDETPVLRGNGDFMEEFKAKNGGEAEVKIETKGRRDQEGNFIDAVRGLGSVYCNVDLGCATMVAIKMAVESYRQSKTFVWDATNEKVIG
;
A
#
# COMPACT_ATOMS: atom_id res chain seq x y z
N MET A 1 50.66 49.33 24.18
CA MET A 1 49.42 49.92 23.60
C MET A 1 48.45 48.77 23.42
N ASP A 2 47.45 48.83 24.21
CA ASP A 2 46.37 47.91 24.43
C ASP A 2 45.39 47.89 23.24
N ASN A 3 44.89 46.76 22.81
CA ASN A 3 43.59 46.65 22.12
C ASN A 3 43.03 45.24 22.21
N SER A 4 42.46 44.91 23.35
CA SER A 4 41.52 43.85 23.55
C SER A 4 40.15 44.23 22.91
N ARG A 5 39.65 43.47 21.90
CA ARG A 5 38.25 43.49 21.52
C ARG A 5 37.66 42.08 21.68
N GLY A 6 36.82 41.96 22.69
CA GLY A 6 36.02 40.75 22.96
C GLY A 6 34.89 40.56 21.91
N PRO A 7 34.31 39.38 21.81
CA PRO A 7 33.29 39.05 20.80
C PRO A 7 31.97 39.78 21.07
N GLN A 8 31.47 40.50 20.04
CA GLN A 8 30.17 41.14 20.05
C GLN A 8 29.06 40.10 20.06
N ALA A 9 28.14 40.24 21.01
CA ALA A 9 26.92 39.44 21.08
C ALA A 9 26.01 39.71 19.88
N THR A 10 25.75 38.70 19.08
CA THR A 10 24.79 38.76 17.96
C THR A 10 23.37 38.94 18.48
N ASN A 11 22.72 39.98 17.99
CA ASN A 11 21.37 40.39 18.40
C ASN A 11 20.33 39.36 17.82
N ARG A 12 19.31 39.06 18.61
CA ARG A 12 18.21 38.14 18.28
C ARG A 12 17.54 38.45 16.93
N ARG A 13 17.58 39.70 16.49
CA ARG A 13 17.05 40.13 15.17
C ARG A 13 17.89 39.66 13.99
N ASP A 14 19.20 39.55 14.15
CA ASP A 14 20.13 39.15 13.07
C ASP A 14 20.13 37.61 12.92
N PHE A 15 19.93 36.88 14.02
CA PHE A 15 19.72 35.43 13.98
C PHE A 15 18.44 35.05 13.22
N LEU A 16 17.35 35.80 13.40
CA LEU A 16 16.08 35.56 12.69
C LEU A 16 16.17 35.92 11.18
N LYS A 17 16.99 36.88 10.79
CA LYS A 17 17.22 37.21 9.39
C LYS A 17 18.06 36.16 8.68
N THR A 18 19.07 35.59 9.35
CA THR A 18 19.92 34.53 8.78
C THR A 18 19.15 33.21 8.64
N ALA A 19 18.26 32.90 9.60
CA ALA A 19 17.38 31.74 9.52
C ALA A 19 16.33 31.85 8.37
N ALA A 20 15.87 33.07 8.06
CA ALA A 20 14.91 33.30 6.98
C ALA A 20 15.54 33.18 5.56
N VAL A 21 16.84 33.45 5.42
CA VAL A 21 17.55 33.34 4.12
C VAL A 21 17.99 31.90 3.84
N SER A 22 18.28 31.11 4.86
CA SER A 22 18.64 29.68 4.69
C SER A 22 17.44 28.77 4.36
N ALA A 23 16.20 29.19 4.67
CA ALA A 23 14.98 28.46 4.31
C ALA A 23 14.53 28.67 2.86
N ALA A 24 15.11 29.61 2.13
CA ALA A 24 14.73 29.94 0.75
C ALA A 24 15.48 29.15 -0.33
N VAL A 25 16.44 28.28 0.03
CA VAL A 25 17.29 27.54 -0.93
C VAL A 25 17.05 26.02 -0.89
N MET A 26 16.36 25.49 0.12
CA MET A 26 15.84 24.12 0.04
C MET A 26 14.37 24.21 -0.34
N GLY A 27 14.02 23.73 -1.53
CA GLY A 27 12.66 23.57 -2.00
C GLY A 27 11.90 22.56 -1.12
N ILE A 28 11.56 22.98 0.09
CA ILE A 28 10.56 22.27 0.90
C ILE A 28 9.26 22.51 0.15
N PRO A 29 8.57 21.46 -0.35
CA PRO A 29 7.25 21.64 -0.90
C PRO A 29 6.43 22.37 0.17
N ARG A 30 5.87 23.53 -0.20
CA ARG A 30 4.87 24.17 0.64
C ARG A 30 3.71 23.21 0.72
N ILE A 31 3.68 22.42 1.80
CA ILE A 31 2.45 21.76 2.23
C ILE A 31 1.47 22.92 2.36
N ALA A 32 0.49 22.99 1.44
CA ALA A 32 -0.65 23.86 1.64
C ALA A 32 -1.14 23.52 3.05
N PRO A 33 -1.37 24.50 3.93
CA PRO A 33 -1.86 24.17 5.24
C PRO A 33 -3.15 23.39 5.00
N ALA A 34 -3.12 22.07 5.27
CA ALA A 34 -4.32 21.36 5.60
C ALA A 34 -5.03 22.30 6.55
N ARG A 35 -6.28 22.68 6.27
CA ARG A 35 -7.08 23.50 7.18
C ARG A 35 -6.70 23.03 8.55
N ALA A 36 -6.11 23.88 9.37
CA ALA A 36 -5.70 23.53 10.72
C ALA A 36 -6.98 23.20 11.47
N GLN A 37 -7.38 21.95 11.34
CA GLN A 37 -8.55 21.41 11.99
C GLN A 37 -8.11 21.24 13.43
N GLY A 38 -8.72 22.00 14.31
CA GLY A 38 -8.51 21.84 15.74
C GLY A 38 -8.79 20.37 16.11
N ALA A 39 -8.14 19.84 17.14
CA ALA A 39 -8.27 18.46 17.60
C ALA A 39 -9.73 18.00 17.85
N ASN A 40 -10.70 18.90 17.76
CA ASN A 40 -12.14 18.67 17.96
C ASN A 40 -12.98 18.64 16.66
N GLU A 41 -12.39 18.85 15.47
CA GLU A 41 -13.18 18.80 14.26
C GLU A 41 -13.36 17.35 13.78
N ARG A 42 -14.62 17.01 13.44
CA ARG A 42 -15.00 15.68 12.98
C ARG A 42 -14.55 15.48 11.54
N ILE A 43 -13.79 14.40 11.27
CA ILE A 43 -13.45 13.98 9.90
C ILE A 43 -14.63 13.19 9.33
N ARG A 44 -15.14 13.62 8.18
CA ARG A 44 -16.22 12.96 7.46
C ARG A 44 -15.67 12.13 6.31
N PHE A 45 -16.02 10.85 6.34
CA PHE A 45 -15.58 9.87 5.38
C PHE A 45 -16.63 9.57 4.30
N GLY A 46 -16.15 9.36 3.06
CA GLY A 46 -16.83 8.59 2.04
C GLY A 46 -16.18 7.22 1.90
N VAL A 47 -16.96 6.15 1.71
CA VAL A 47 -16.43 4.81 1.41
C VAL A 47 -16.82 4.42 0.00
N ILE A 48 -15.84 4.11 -0.84
CA ILE A 48 -16.01 3.77 -2.26
C ILE A 48 -15.58 2.31 -2.48
N GLY A 49 -16.52 1.47 -2.92
CA GLY A 49 -16.39 0.02 -2.96
C GLY A 49 -16.86 -0.63 -1.66
N CYS A 50 -18.07 -1.20 -1.68
CA CYS A 50 -18.75 -1.83 -0.54
C CYS A 50 -18.77 -3.36 -0.67
N GLY A 51 -17.70 -3.94 -1.24
CA GLY A 51 -17.43 -5.38 -1.24
C GLY A 51 -16.97 -5.90 0.12
N GLY A 52 -16.35 -7.08 0.18
CA GLY A 52 -15.92 -7.69 1.44
C GLY A 52 -15.02 -6.78 2.28
N MET A 53 -13.90 -6.29 1.71
CA MET A 53 -12.98 -5.39 2.41
C MET A 53 -13.63 -4.04 2.73
N GLY A 54 -14.32 -3.41 1.76
CA GLY A 54 -14.98 -2.13 1.99
C GLY A 54 -16.04 -2.18 3.10
N MET A 55 -16.77 -3.29 3.23
CA MET A 55 -17.72 -3.49 4.34
C MET A 55 -17.01 -3.68 5.68
N GLY A 56 -15.84 -4.34 5.70
CA GLY A 56 -15.00 -4.45 6.89
C GLY A 56 -14.54 -3.07 7.37
N HIS A 57 -13.96 -2.28 6.47
CA HIS A 57 -13.56 -0.90 6.75
C HIS A 57 -14.73 0.00 7.17
N LEU A 58 -15.86 -0.09 6.46
CA LEU A 58 -17.06 0.66 6.83
C LEU A 58 -17.48 0.38 8.27
N SER A 59 -17.54 -0.91 8.64
CA SER A 59 -17.91 -1.32 10.00
C SER A 59 -16.91 -0.83 11.05
N SER A 60 -15.61 -0.89 10.74
CA SER A 60 -14.53 -0.37 11.59
C SER A 60 -14.64 1.14 11.78
N LEU A 61 -14.78 1.91 10.69
CA LEU A 61 -14.91 3.37 10.75
C LEU A 61 -16.17 3.80 11.55
N VAL A 62 -17.30 3.16 11.33
CA VAL A 62 -18.54 3.44 12.09
C VAL A 62 -18.33 3.08 13.56
N GLY A 63 -17.72 1.93 13.87
CA GLY A 63 -17.48 1.49 15.24
C GLY A 63 -16.57 2.43 16.04
N ARG A 64 -15.59 3.07 15.39
CA ARG A 64 -14.67 4.03 16.03
C ARG A 64 -15.16 5.50 16.00
N GLY A 65 -16.36 5.75 15.44
CA GLY A 65 -16.88 7.09 15.20
C GLY A 65 -16.76 8.06 16.37
N THR A 66 -17.17 7.64 17.58
CA THR A 66 -17.07 8.45 18.80
C THR A 66 -15.63 8.59 19.28
N GLN A 67 -14.88 7.48 19.34
CA GLN A 67 -13.51 7.45 19.86
C GLN A 67 -12.57 8.33 19.03
N ASP A 68 -12.69 8.23 17.71
CA ASP A 68 -11.82 8.93 16.77
C ASP A 68 -12.45 10.21 16.20
N ASN A 69 -13.61 10.65 16.70
CA ASN A 69 -14.35 11.80 16.22
C ASN A 69 -14.44 11.83 14.69
N ILE A 70 -14.97 10.77 14.11
CA ILE A 70 -15.18 10.60 12.67
C ILE A 70 -16.63 10.21 12.38
N GLU A 71 -17.06 10.35 11.14
CA GLU A 71 -18.37 9.95 10.67
C GLU A 71 -18.29 9.47 9.22
N VAL A 72 -18.96 8.37 8.87
CA VAL A 72 -19.13 7.95 7.49
C VAL A 72 -20.44 8.53 6.96
N VAL A 73 -20.36 9.55 6.12
CA VAL A 73 -21.53 10.30 5.61
C VAL A 73 -22.05 9.83 4.25
N ALA A 74 -21.24 9.08 3.52
CA ALA A 74 -21.63 8.57 2.20
C ALA A 74 -20.90 7.29 1.83
N VAL A 75 -21.54 6.48 0.98
CA VAL A 75 -20.98 5.25 0.42
C VAL A 75 -21.27 5.18 -1.08
N SER A 76 -20.40 4.48 -1.85
CA SER A 76 -20.62 4.22 -3.26
C SER A 76 -20.19 2.81 -3.64
N ASP A 77 -21.01 2.12 -4.43
CA ASP A 77 -20.69 0.85 -5.09
C ASP A 77 -21.51 0.75 -6.38
N VAL A 78 -21.02 0.09 -7.40
CA VAL A 78 -21.73 -0.13 -8.66
C VAL A 78 -22.88 -1.16 -8.56
N TYR A 79 -22.99 -1.87 -7.44
CA TYR A 79 -24.02 -2.86 -7.15
C TYR A 79 -25.00 -2.32 -6.11
N GLN A 80 -26.28 -2.12 -6.49
CA GLN A 80 -27.28 -1.48 -5.65
C GLN A 80 -27.47 -2.17 -4.29
N ARG A 81 -27.48 -3.49 -4.24
CA ARG A 81 -27.60 -4.25 -2.98
C ARG A 81 -26.48 -3.95 -2.00
N ARG A 82 -25.26 -3.76 -2.50
CA ARG A 82 -24.11 -3.36 -1.66
C ARG A 82 -24.28 -1.93 -1.15
N VAL A 83 -24.79 -1.01 -1.97
CA VAL A 83 -25.10 0.35 -1.55
C VAL A 83 -26.15 0.35 -0.44
N THR A 84 -27.29 -0.35 -0.64
CA THR A 84 -28.37 -0.44 0.35
C THR A 84 -27.86 -1.00 1.68
N ARG A 85 -27.08 -2.09 1.63
CA ARG A 85 -26.49 -2.70 2.83
C ARG A 85 -25.54 -1.75 3.55
N ALA A 86 -24.69 -1.03 2.83
CA ALA A 86 -23.72 -0.10 3.38
C ALA A 86 -24.41 1.13 4.04
N VAL A 87 -25.43 1.68 3.39
CA VAL A 87 -26.28 2.75 3.94
C VAL A 87 -26.96 2.28 5.23
N GLY A 88 -27.41 1.01 5.27
CA GLY A 88 -27.99 0.41 6.48
C GLY A 88 -27.05 0.46 7.70
N ILE A 89 -25.72 0.45 7.49
CA ILE A 89 -24.70 0.53 8.55
C ILE A 89 -24.36 1.97 8.90
N CYS A 90 -23.95 2.80 7.92
CA CYS A 90 -23.49 4.16 8.21
C CYS A 90 -24.63 5.18 8.40
N LYS A 91 -25.84 4.85 7.98
CA LYS A 91 -27.01 5.78 7.96
C LYS A 91 -26.77 7.05 7.12
N GLY A 92 -25.77 7.02 6.25
CA GLY A 92 -25.43 8.11 5.34
C GLY A 92 -26.13 8.00 3.97
N HIS A 93 -25.55 8.61 2.95
CA HIS A 93 -26.08 8.62 1.59
C HIS A 93 -25.42 7.54 0.73
N GLY A 94 -26.19 6.91 -0.18
CA GLY A 94 -25.71 5.89 -1.09
C GLY A 94 -25.69 6.35 -2.56
N TYR A 95 -24.64 5.95 -3.29
CA TYR A 95 -24.47 6.31 -4.70
C TYR A 95 -24.02 5.10 -5.52
N LEU A 96 -24.52 4.98 -6.75
CA LEU A 96 -24.04 3.98 -7.73
C LEU A 96 -22.80 4.49 -8.51
N ASP A 97 -22.55 5.79 -8.47
CA ASP A 97 -21.42 6.46 -9.12
C ASP A 97 -20.61 7.24 -8.08
N TYR A 98 -19.34 6.87 -7.89
CA TYR A 98 -18.45 7.51 -6.94
C TYR A 98 -18.25 9.01 -7.19
N ARG A 99 -18.38 9.48 -8.42
CA ARG A 99 -18.26 10.90 -8.77
C ARG A 99 -19.30 11.74 -8.04
N ARG A 100 -20.54 11.20 -7.90
CA ARG A 100 -21.61 11.84 -7.11
C ARG A 100 -21.26 11.94 -5.62
N LEU A 101 -20.51 10.95 -5.10
CA LEU A 101 -19.99 11.04 -3.73
C LEU A 101 -18.93 12.15 -3.64
N LEU A 102 -18.03 12.27 -4.62
CA LEU A 102 -17.01 13.32 -4.66
C LEU A 102 -17.56 14.73 -4.92
N GLU A 103 -18.76 14.90 -5.46
CA GLU A 103 -19.42 16.21 -5.59
C GLU A 103 -19.79 16.81 -4.22
N ARG A 104 -19.93 16.01 -3.18
CA ARG A 104 -20.28 16.47 -1.82
C ARG A 104 -19.15 17.31 -1.23
N LYS A 105 -19.50 18.43 -0.60
CA LYS A 105 -18.52 19.36 0.03
C LYS A 105 -18.24 19.07 1.49
N ASP A 106 -18.98 18.14 2.08
CA ASP A 106 -18.89 17.75 3.47
C ASP A 106 -18.05 16.49 3.70
N ILE A 107 -17.30 16.00 2.70
CA ILE A 107 -16.40 14.87 2.81
C ILE A 107 -14.96 15.37 2.85
N ASP A 108 -14.22 14.98 3.90
CA ASP A 108 -12.83 15.36 4.14
C ASP A 108 -11.86 14.27 3.64
N ALA A 109 -12.28 13.00 3.75
CA ALA A 109 -11.46 11.84 3.39
C ALA A 109 -12.29 10.75 2.71
N VAL A 110 -11.66 9.96 1.85
CA VAL A 110 -12.30 8.78 1.27
C VAL A 110 -11.47 7.53 1.53
N LEU A 111 -12.19 6.41 1.75
CA LEU A 111 -11.62 5.08 1.77
C LEU A 111 -12.05 4.34 0.51
N ILE A 112 -11.06 3.83 -0.26
CA ILE A 112 -11.26 3.17 -1.56
C ILE A 112 -10.93 1.69 -1.41
N ALA A 113 -11.92 0.83 -1.66
CA ALA A 113 -11.80 -0.63 -1.61
C ALA A 113 -12.54 -1.29 -2.80
N THR A 114 -12.37 -0.71 -3.98
CA THR A 114 -12.88 -1.21 -5.27
C THR A 114 -11.99 -2.34 -5.80
N PRO A 115 -12.29 -2.95 -6.96
CA PRO A 115 -11.30 -3.75 -7.70
C PRO A 115 -10.08 -2.91 -8.12
N ASP A 116 -8.91 -3.59 -8.29
CA ASP A 116 -7.60 -2.98 -8.46
C ASP A 116 -7.56 -1.93 -9.60
N HIS A 117 -8.23 -2.21 -10.72
CA HIS A 117 -8.21 -1.35 -11.91
C HIS A 117 -8.84 0.04 -11.69
N TRP A 118 -9.66 0.20 -10.65
CA TRP A 118 -10.27 1.47 -10.28
C TRP A 118 -9.47 2.29 -9.27
N HIS A 119 -8.55 1.66 -8.51
CA HIS A 119 -7.85 2.31 -7.40
C HIS A 119 -7.16 3.62 -7.82
N GLY A 120 -6.35 3.58 -8.88
CA GLY A 120 -5.58 4.74 -9.34
C GLY A 120 -6.47 5.91 -9.75
N LYS A 121 -7.50 5.65 -10.58
CA LYS A 121 -8.39 6.71 -11.06
C LYS A 121 -9.18 7.36 -9.92
N ILE A 122 -9.83 6.56 -9.08
CA ILE A 122 -10.64 7.10 -7.97
C ILE A 122 -9.76 7.86 -6.98
N ALA A 123 -8.55 7.36 -6.69
CA ALA A 123 -7.62 8.02 -5.79
C ALA A 123 -7.17 9.38 -6.34
N CYS A 124 -6.81 9.46 -7.62
CA CYS A 124 -6.46 10.73 -8.26
C CYS A 124 -7.64 11.72 -8.25
N ASP A 125 -8.84 11.30 -8.65
CA ASP A 125 -10.03 12.16 -8.65
C ASP A 125 -10.36 12.69 -7.24
N ALA A 126 -10.20 11.85 -6.21
CA ALA A 126 -10.43 12.26 -4.82
C ALA A 126 -9.39 13.28 -4.34
N LEU A 127 -8.09 13.03 -4.58
CA LEU A 127 -7.00 13.95 -4.23
C LEU A 127 -7.16 15.30 -4.93
N GLU A 128 -7.47 15.30 -6.22
CA GLU A 128 -7.70 16.51 -7.02
C GLU A 128 -8.91 17.30 -6.56
N SER A 129 -9.91 16.62 -6.01
CA SER A 129 -11.08 17.25 -5.40
C SER A 129 -10.84 17.71 -3.94
N GLY A 130 -9.60 17.60 -3.43
CA GLY A 130 -9.17 18.08 -2.12
C GLY A 130 -9.50 17.14 -0.95
N ARG A 131 -9.63 15.83 -1.19
CA ARG A 131 -9.88 14.82 -0.15
C ARG A 131 -8.59 14.05 0.16
N HIS A 132 -8.41 13.70 1.42
CA HIS A 132 -7.43 12.71 1.84
C HIS A 132 -7.88 11.31 1.43
N VAL A 133 -6.94 10.41 1.15
CA VAL A 133 -7.25 9.10 0.56
C VAL A 133 -6.60 7.96 1.36
N TYR A 134 -7.41 7.02 1.79
CA TYR A 134 -6.97 5.67 2.11
C TYR A 134 -7.36 4.77 0.93
N VAL A 135 -6.40 4.12 0.30
CA VAL A 135 -6.64 3.18 -0.80
C VAL A 135 -6.18 1.79 -0.41
N GLU A 136 -7.03 0.80 -0.62
CA GLU A 136 -6.65 -0.60 -0.42
C GLU A 136 -5.53 -1.01 -1.38
N LYS A 137 -4.79 -2.03 -0.95
CA LYS A 137 -3.77 -2.66 -1.79
C LYS A 137 -4.43 -3.57 -2.86
N PRO A 138 -3.78 -3.76 -4.02
CA PRO A 138 -2.59 -3.04 -4.50
C PRO A 138 -2.91 -1.58 -4.78
N MET A 139 -1.92 -0.69 -4.67
CA MET A 139 -2.14 0.75 -4.83
C MET A 139 -2.84 1.12 -6.14
N THR A 140 -2.49 0.44 -7.22
CA THR A 140 -3.04 0.64 -8.57
C THR A 140 -3.05 -0.67 -9.37
N HIS A 141 -3.54 -0.63 -10.59
CA HIS A 141 -3.52 -1.79 -11.50
C HIS A 141 -2.33 -1.76 -12.47
N THR A 142 -1.83 -0.59 -12.87
CA THR A 142 -0.67 -0.44 -13.76
C THR A 142 0.42 0.44 -13.17
N ILE A 143 1.62 0.38 -13.75
CA ILE A 143 2.76 1.22 -13.36
C ILE A 143 2.47 2.68 -13.65
N GLU A 144 1.88 2.99 -14.80
CA GLU A 144 1.55 4.35 -15.20
C GLU A 144 0.56 4.99 -14.22
N GLN A 145 -0.43 4.23 -13.76
CA GLN A 145 -1.36 4.68 -12.72
C GLN A 145 -0.63 4.93 -11.39
N ALA A 146 0.37 4.10 -11.04
CA ALA A 146 1.13 4.28 -9.80
C ALA A 146 1.97 5.57 -9.82
N LEU A 147 2.65 5.83 -10.93
CA LEU A 147 3.41 7.06 -11.14
C LEU A 147 2.50 8.30 -11.13
N ALA A 148 1.38 8.24 -11.87
CA ALA A 148 0.39 9.34 -11.90
C ALA A 148 -0.20 9.63 -10.51
N LEU A 149 -0.48 8.59 -9.72
CA LEU A 149 -0.99 8.74 -8.36
C LEU A 149 0.05 9.35 -7.43
N ARG A 150 1.32 8.91 -7.51
CA ARG A 150 2.45 9.50 -6.76
C ARG A 150 2.57 11.00 -7.06
N ASP A 151 2.58 11.36 -8.34
CA ASP A 151 2.71 12.75 -8.78
C ASP A 151 1.50 13.59 -8.33
N THR A 152 0.30 12.99 -8.33
CA THR A 152 -0.91 13.66 -7.83
C THR A 152 -0.84 13.94 -6.34
N VAL A 153 -0.35 12.99 -5.53
CA VAL A 153 -0.14 13.19 -4.08
C VAL A 153 0.86 14.31 -3.84
N HIS A 154 2.02 14.27 -4.52
CA HIS A 154 3.04 15.31 -4.37
C HIS A 154 2.56 16.69 -4.80
N ARG A 155 1.75 16.77 -5.85
CA ARG A 155 1.17 18.03 -6.35
C ARG A 155 0.08 18.59 -5.45
N THR A 156 -0.80 17.75 -4.92
CA THR A 156 -1.93 18.20 -4.10
C THR A 156 -1.57 18.41 -2.64
N GLY A 157 -0.54 17.74 -2.14
CA GLY A 157 -0.15 17.72 -0.74
C GLY A 157 -1.18 17.05 0.19
N MET A 158 -2.18 16.35 -0.38
CA MET A 158 -3.15 15.59 0.40
C MET A 158 -2.51 14.32 0.97
N VAL A 159 -2.99 13.87 2.12
CA VAL A 159 -2.55 12.62 2.72
C VAL A 159 -3.08 11.45 1.90
N LEU A 160 -2.19 10.54 1.51
CA LEU A 160 -2.55 9.24 0.96
C LEU A 160 -1.88 8.13 1.76
N GLN A 161 -2.66 7.12 2.13
CA GLN A 161 -2.17 5.86 2.69
C GLN A 161 -2.62 4.69 1.84
N VAL A 162 -1.68 3.79 1.53
CA VAL A 162 -2.00 2.47 0.96
C VAL A 162 -2.18 1.46 2.09
N GLY A 163 -3.06 0.49 1.93
CA GLY A 163 -3.54 -0.41 2.97
C GLY A 163 -2.90 -1.81 3.09
N PRO A 164 -1.58 -2.07 2.90
CA PRO A 164 -0.98 -3.35 3.26
C PRO A 164 -0.78 -3.41 4.78
N GLN A 165 -1.54 -4.27 5.48
CA GLN A 165 -1.66 -4.27 6.94
C GLN A 165 -0.32 -4.39 7.66
N ASP A 166 0.60 -5.24 7.19
CA ASP A 166 1.88 -5.51 7.86
C ASP A 166 2.83 -4.29 7.92
N THR A 167 2.61 -3.23 7.12
CA THR A 167 3.39 -1.98 7.22
C THR A 167 3.17 -1.24 8.55
N GLY A 168 2.06 -1.50 9.23
CA GLY A 168 1.79 -0.99 10.58
C GLY A 168 2.53 -1.73 11.70
N LYS A 169 3.09 -2.91 11.45
CA LYS A 169 3.83 -3.67 12.47
C LYS A 169 5.14 -2.98 12.83
N GLU A 170 5.34 -2.69 14.10
CA GLU A 170 6.56 -2.04 14.58
C GLU A 170 7.83 -2.85 14.27
N ALA A 171 7.69 -4.16 14.13
CA ALA A 171 8.78 -5.07 13.82
C ALA A 171 9.59 -4.63 12.59
N PHE A 172 8.94 -4.24 11.49
CA PHE A 172 9.63 -3.83 10.27
C PHE A 172 10.38 -2.50 10.43
N TRP A 173 9.84 -1.58 11.21
CA TRP A 173 10.48 -0.30 11.54
C TRP A 173 11.68 -0.49 12.46
N LYS A 174 11.56 -1.32 13.51
CA LYS A 174 12.66 -1.72 14.37
C LYS A 174 13.73 -2.56 13.65
N GLY A 175 13.27 -3.36 12.68
CA GLY A 175 14.17 -4.07 11.77
C GLY A 175 15.01 -3.10 10.94
N HIS A 176 14.41 -2.01 10.46
CA HIS A 176 15.12 -0.94 9.77
C HIS A 176 16.19 -0.30 10.65
N ASP A 177 15.83 0.12 11.86
CA ASP A 177 16.79 0.69 12.82
C ASP A 177 17.99 -0.24 13.00
N ALA A 178 17.76 -1.54 13.22
CA ALA A 178 18.82 -2.53 13.41
C ALA A 178 19.70 -2.73 12.16
N ILE A 179 19.13 -2.62 10.95
CA ILE A 179 19.89 -2.70 9.69
C ILE A 179 20.76 -1.46 9.52
N VAL A 180 20.23 -0.26 9.78
CA VAL A 180 20.99 1.01 9.73
C VAL A 180 22.14 1.01 10.76
N GLU A 181 21.93 0.44 11.95
CA GLU A 181 22.97 0.23 12.97
C GLU A 181 24.04 -0.81 12.54
N GLY A 182 23.81 -1.53 11.44
CA GLY A 182 24.72 -2.56 10.92
C GLY A 182 24.73 -3.85 11.74
N ARG A 183 23.66 -4.15 12.49
CA ARG A 183 23.61 -5.26 13.46
C ARG A 183 23.72 -6.65 12.82
N ILE A 184 23.34 -6.79 11.54
CA ILE A 184 23.52 -8.04 10.77
C ILE A 184 24.57 -7.90 9.65
N GLY A 185 25.30 -6.77 9.60
CA GLY A 185 26.20 -6.42 8.49
C GLY A 185 25.44 -6.00 7.24
N LYS A 186 26.14 -5.88 6.08
CA LYS A 186 25.51 -5.52 4.80
C LYS A 186 24.45 -6.54 4.44
N VAL A 187 23.22 -6.09 4.19
CA VAL A 187 22.13 -6.92 3.65
C VAL A 187 22.47 -7.30 2.22
N THR A 188 22.28 -8.57 1.88
CA THR A 188 22.55 -9.12 0.54
C THR A 188 21.29 -9.65 -0.13
N TRP A 189 20.38 -10.22 0.65
CA TRP A 189 19.08 -10.66 0.12
C TRP A 189 18.04 -10.80 1.22
N ALA A 190 16.77 -10.96 0.81
CA ALA A 190 15.65 -11.22 1.69
C ALA A 190 14.65 -12.17 1.02
N GLN A 191 13.80 -12.81 1.83
CA GLN A 191 12.73 -13.67 1.35
C GLN A 191 11.44 -13.46 2.13
N GLY A 192 10.33 -13.85 1.50
CA GLY A 192 9.03 -13.98 2.14
C GLY A 192 8.04 -14.66 1.22
N SER A 193 6.93 -15.10 1.80
CA SER A 193 5.81 -15.63 1.01
C SER A 193 4.47 -15.24 1.61
N TYR A 194 3.45 -15.38 0.78
CA TYR A 194 2.06 -15.31 1.22
C TYR A 194 1.27 -16.40 0.51
N ASP A 195 1.22 -17.56 1.13
CA ASP A 195 0.66 -18.77 0.58
C ASP A 195 -0.72 -19.06 1.17
N ARG A 196 -1.61 -19.58 0.37
CA ARG A 196 -2.97 -19.93 0.72
C ARG A 196 -3.31 -21.30 0.16
N ASN A 197 -4.18 -22.03 0.86
CA ASN A 197 -4.73 -23.26 0.36
C ASN A 197 -6.18 -23.38 0.85
N ALA A 198 -7.12 -23.60 -0.06
CA ALA A 198 -8.53 -23.69 0.25
C ALA A 198 -9.21 -24.69 -0.69
N HIS A 199 -10.22 -25.42 -0.20
CA HIS A 199 -10.89 -26.50 -0.94
C HIS A 199 -11.41 -26.09 -2.32
N SER A 200 -11.92 -24.86 -2.47
CA SER A 200 -12.45 -24.34 -3.73
C SER A 200 -11.59 -23.22 -4.34
N CYS A 201 -10.32 -23.15 -3.95
CA CYS A 201 -9.39 -22.07 -4.27
C CYS A 201 -9.77 -20.69 -3.71
N LEU A 202 -8.81 -19.89 -3.31
CA LEU A 202 -9.00 -18.62 -2.61
C LEU A 202 -10.01 -17.70 -3.31
N PHE A 203 -9.87 -17.49 -4.61
CA PHE A 203 -10.71 -16.54 -5.34
C PHE A 203 -12.09 -17.06 -5.71
N ASN A 204 -12.36 -18.36 -5.51
CA ASN A 204 -13.68 -18.96 -5.66
C ASN A 204 -14.41 -19.01 -4.32
N GLU A 205 -13.74 -19.43 -3.24
CA GLU A 205 -14.34 -19.72 -1.94
C GLU A 205 -14.93 -18.48 -1.27
N HIS A 206 -14.18 -17.39 -1.25
CA HIS A 206 -14.57 -16.18 -0.54
C HIS A 206 -15.45 -15.22 -1.36
N GLN A 207 -15.67 -15.50 -2.64
CA GLN A 207 -16.41 -14.65 -3.57
C GLN A 207 -17.65 -15.38 -4.12
N LYS A 208 -18.66 -15.50 -3.26
CA LYS A 208 -19.93 -16.13 -3.67
C LYS A 208 -20.60 -15.30 -4.75
N ILE A 209 -20.96 -15.97 -5.85
CA ILE A 209 -21.72 -15.38 -6.94
C ILE A 209 -23.17 -15.24 -6.49
N ASP A 210 -23.71 -14.03 -6.67
CA ASP A 210 -25.15 -13.78 -6.55
C ASP A 210 -25.78 -13.95 -7.93
N PRO A 211 -26.61 -15.00 -8.13
CA PRO A 211 -27.19 -15.28 -9.44
C PRO A 211 -28.30 -14.30 -9.83
N THR A 212 -28.79 -13.49 -8.89
CA THR A 212 -29.84 -12.50 -9.17
C THR A 212 -29.26 -11.18 -9.70
N ALA A 213 -27.97 -10.93 -9.50
CA ALA A 213 -27.31 -9.70 -9.89
C ALA A 213 -27.10 -9.59 -11.41
N GLY A 214 -27.28 -8.40 -11.97
CA GLY A 214 -26.99 -8.15 -13.38
C GLY A 214 -27.26 -6.73 -13.84
N PRO A 215 -26.71 -6.33 -15.01
CA PRO A 215 -26.96 -5.02 -15.59
C PRO A 215 -28.37 -4.89 -16.22
N ASP A 216 -29.05 -6.00 -16.51
CA ASP A 216 -30.42 -6.09 -16.99
C ASP A 216 -31.47 -6.11 -15.88
N LYS A 217 -31.03 -6.10 -14.62
CA LYS A 217 -31.88 -6.15 -13.42
C LYS A 217 -32.27 -4.75 -12.97
N THR A 218 -33.19 -4.68 -12.01
CA THR A 218 -33.67 -3.43 -11.39
C THR A 218 -33.62 -3.54 -9.87
N GLY A 219 -33.78 -2.42 -9.18
CA GLY A 219 -33.77 -2.39 -7.72
C GLY A 219 -32.43 -2.87 -7.15
N GLU A 220 -32.48 -3.70 -6.11
CA GLU A 220 -31.29 -4.19 -5.41
C GLU A 220 -30.40 -5.11 -6.24
N ASP A 221 -30.94 -5.74 -7.26
CA ASP A 221 -30.20 -6.68 -8.12
C ASP A 221 -29.41 -5.98 -9.24
N TYR A 222 -29.64 -4.69 -9.44
CA TYR A 222 -28.99 -3.91 -10.49
C TYR A 222 -27.49 -3.73 -10.22
N VAL A 223 -26.68 -4.02 -11.25
CA VAL A 223 -25.23 -3.76 -11.31
C VAL A 223 -24.94 -2.82 -12.47
N ASN A 224 -24.29 -1.70 -12.21
CA ASN A 224 -23.76 -0.82 -13.25
C ASN A 224 -22.48 -1.43 -13.83
N TRP A 225 -22.62 -2.33 -14.80
CA TRP A 225 -21.53 -3.07 -15.41
C TRP A 225 -20.55 -2.18 -16.18
N ASP A 226 -21.06 -1.18 -16.90
CA ASP A 226 -20.22 -0.24 -17.65
C ASP A 226 -19.32 0.57 -16.72
N MET A 227 -19.88 1.02 -15.60
CA MET A 227 -19.09 1.66 -14.53
C MET A 227 -18.10 0.69 -13.89
N PHE A 228 -18.46 -0.58 -13.70
CA PHE A 228 -17.49 -1.58 -13.17
C PHE A 228 -16.30 -1.73 -14.11
N LEU A 229 -16.53 -1.85 -15.41
CA LEU A 229 -15.47 -1.97 -16.42
C LEU A 229 -14.61 -0.72 -16.50
N GLY A 230 -15.22 0.46 -16.47
CA GLY A 230 -14.51 1.71 -16.67
C GLY A 230 -13.88 1.83 -18.07
N HIS A 231 -14.46 1.18 -19.06
CA HIS A 231 -13.91 1.11 -20.42
C HIS A 231 -13.82 2.49 -21.09
N GLU A 232 -14.72 3.41 -20.76
CA GLU A 232 -14.68 4.80 -21.23
C GLU A 232 -13.41 5.55 -20.77
N TRP A 233 -12.82 5.12 -19.67
CA TRP A 233 -11.56 5.66 -19.14
C TRP A 233 -10.35 4.78 -19.43
N GLY A 234 -10.52 3.73 -20.24
CA GLY A 234 -9.42 2.80 -20.57
C GLY A 234 -8.96 1.91 -19.42
N LEU A 235 -9.77 1.73 -18.36
CA LEU A 235 -9.39 0.97 -17.18
C LEU A 235 -9.44 -0.54 -17.41
N ALA A 236 -10.47 -1.01 -18.13
CA ALA A 236 -10.59 -2.38 -18.61
C ALA A 236 -11.28 -2.40 -19.98
N PRO A 237 -11.09 -3.45 -20.78
CA PRO A 237 -11.77 -3.57 -22.07
C PRO A 237 -13.27 -3.77 -21.89
N GLN A 238 -14.04 -3.33 -22.88
CA GLN A 238 -15.46 -3.63 -22.93
C GLN A 238 -15.68 -5.14 -23.02
N ARG A 239 -16.50 -5.69 -22.12
CA ARG A 239 -16.79 -7.12 -22.04
C ARG A 239 -18.28 -7.34 -21.80
N PRO A 240 -18.87 -8.42 -22.33
CA PRO A 240 -20.19 -8.86 -21.91
C PRO A 240 -20.23 -9.14 -20.42
N TRP A 241 -21.40 -8.95 -19.81
CA TRP A 241 -21.61 -9.29 -18.42
C TRP A 241 -21.41 -10.79 -18.17
N THR A 242 -20.60 -11.09 -17.16
CA THR A 242 -20.58 -12.42 -16.54
C THR A 242 -20.48 -12.26 -15.02
N PRO A 243 -21.30 -12.97 -14.24
CA PRO A 243 -21.23 -12.89 -12.78
C PRO A 243 -19.85 -13.24 -12.23
N ASP A 244 -19.15 -14.18 -12.87
CA ASP A 244 -17.80 -14.60 -12.42
C ASP A 244 -16.80 -13.44 -12.53
N ARG A 245 -16.78 -12.70 -13.64
CA ARG A 245 -15.90 -11.51 -13.80
C ARG A 245 -16.21 -10.40 -12.79
N PHE A 246 -17.43 -10.24 -12.40
CA PHE A 246 -17.82 -9.23 -11.41
C PHE A 246 -17.46 -9.66 -9.97
N PHE A 247 -17.91 -10.86 -9.56
CA PHE A 247 -17.71 -11.32 -8.19
C PHE A 247 -16.31 -11.87 -7.92
N ARG A 248 -15.65 -12.44 -8.95
CA ARG A 248 -14.34 -13.09 -8.87
C ARG A 248 -13.27 -12.40 -9.73
N PHE A 249 -13.31 -11.08 -9.79
CA PHE A 249 -12.48 -10.25 -10.67
C PHE A 249 -10.97 -10.54 -10.58
N ARG A 250 -10.50 -11.03 -9.43
CA ARG A 250 -9.09 -11.40 -9.21
C ARG A 250 -8.60 -12.57 -10.08
N LYS A 251 -9.49 -13.28 -10.73
CA LYS A 251 -9.16 -14.34 -11.69
C LYS A 251 -8.69 -13.82 -13.05
N TYR A 252 -8.90 -12.53 -13.33
CA TYR A 252 -8.78 -11.95 -14.67
C TYR A 252 -7.81 -10.79 -14.72
N TRP A 253 -6.87 -10.84 -15.69
CA TRP A 253 -5.86 -9.79 -15.89
C TRP A 253 -6.45 -8.41 -16.19
N ASP A 254 -7.65 -8.35 -16.72
CA ASP A 254 -8.35 -7.08 -16.99
C ASP A 254 -8.57 -6.24 -15.73
N TYR A 255 -8.63 -6.86 -14.55
CA TYR A 255 -9.05 -6.20 -13.31
C TYR A 255 -8.06 -6.31 -12.16
N SER A 256 -7.12 -7.29 -12.23
CA SER A 256 -6.20 -7.58 -11.14
C SER A 256 -4.89 -8.17 -11.66
N GLY A 257 -3.82 -8.11 -10.88
CA GLY A 257 -2.57 -8.83 -11.14
C GLY A 257 -2.49 -10.18 -10.42
N GLY A 258 -3.64 -10.75 -10.01
CA GLY A 258 -3.73 -12.06 -9.38
C GLY A 258 -2.99 -12.14 -8.05
N VAL A 259 -2.40 -13.32 -7.76
CA VAL A 259 -1.68 -13.58 -6.49
C VAL A 259 -0.50 -12.65 -6.26
N ALA A 260 0.14 -12.16 -7.32
CA ALA A 260 1.26 -11.24 -7.21
C ALA A 260 0.84 -9.91 -6.57
N THR A 261 -0.22 -9.27 -7.09
CA THR A 261 -0.69 -7.98 -6.59
C THR A 261 -1.55 -8.11 -5.32
N ASP A 262 -2.35 -9.18 -5.23
CA ASP A 262 -3.25 -9.37 -4.09
C ASP A 262 -2.50 -9.81 -2.83
N LEU A 263 -1.52 -10.72 -2.94
CA LEU A 263 -0.86 -11.34 -1.80
C LEU A 263 0.55 -10.80 -1.56
N LEU A 264 1.43 -10.76 -2.57
CA LEU A 264 2.83 -10.37 -2.36
C LEU A 264 3.01 -8.90 -2.00
N TYR A 265 2.05 -8.03 -2.32
CA TYR A 265 2.08 -6.64 -1.87
C TYR A 265 2.16 -6.52 -0.34
N HIS A 266 1.47 -7.40 0.39
CA HIS A 266 1.49 -7.46 1.85
C HIS A 266 2.86 -7.81 2.44
N LYS A 267 3.72 -8.47 1.66
CA LYS A 267 5.04 -8.93 2.12
C LYS A 267 6.16 -8.05 1.62
N LEU A 268 6.11 -7.62 0.38
CA LEU A 268 7.17 -6.79 -0.20
C LEU A 268 7.22 -5.38 0.42
N ALA A 269 6.08 -4.70 0.58
CA ALA A 269 6.05 -3.36 1.16
C ALA A 269 6.69 -3.29 2.56
N PRO A 270 6.32 -4.14 3.55
CA PRO A 270 6.98 -4.11 4.85
C PRO A 270 8.44 -4.56 4.80
N LEU A 271 8.84 -5.51 3.94
CA LEU A 271 10.26 -5.85 3.77
C LEU A 271 11.07 -4.67 3.24
N LEU A 272 10.51 -3.88 2.31
CA LEU A 272 11.16 -2.65 1.84
C LEU A 272 11.30 -1.62 2.97
N ILE A 273 10.29 -1.46 3.85
CA ILE A 273 10.46 -0.62 5.06
C ILE A 273 11.68 -1.07 5.85
N ALA A 274 11.79 -2.36 6.14
CA ALA A 274 12.88 -2.88 6.95
C ALA A 274 14.26 -2.68 6.29
N ILE A 275 14.37 -2.85 4.98
CA ILE A 275 15.67 -2.80 4.30
C ILE A 275 16.04 -1.36 3.88
N THR A 276 15.08 -0.61 3.32
CA THR A 276 15.35 0.68 2.65
C THR A 276 14.67 1.89 3.31
N GLY A 277 13.84 1.67 4.33
CA GLY A 277 13.13 2.73 5.05
C GLY A 277 11.76 3.07 4.47
N ALA A 278 11.20 4.17 4.98
CA ALA A 278 9.79 4.53 4.81
C ALA A 278 9.33 4.77 3.37
N ASN A 279 10.22 5.12 2.45
CA ASN A 279 9.89 5.42 1.06
C ASN A 279 10.13 4.24 0.11
N GLY A 280 10.72 3.16 0.61
CA GLY A 280 11.09 2.02 -0.23
C GLY A 280 12.19 2.37 -1.24
N GLU A 281 12.41 1.48 -2.19
CA GLU A 281 13.36 1.66 -3.30
C GLU A 281 12.76 1.06 -4.57
N TYR A 282 12.94 1.72 -5.70
CA TYR A 282 12.52 1.17 -7.00
C TYR A 282 13.41 0.00 -7.40
N PRO A 283 12.86 -1.04 -8.07
CA PRO A 283 13.64 -2.19 -8.50
C PRO A 283 14.68 -1.79 -9.55
N LYS A 284 15.78 -2.53 -9.63
CA LYS A 284 16.73 -2.44 -10.74
C LYS A 284 16.37 -3.43 -11.84
N ARG A 285 16.08 -4.69 -11.46
CA ARG A 285 15.76 -5.78 -12.38
C ARG A 285 14.78 -6.73 -11.71
N VAL A 286 13.84 -7.24 -12.49
CA VAL A 286 12.81 -8.17 -12.01
C VAL A 286 12.67 -9.35 -12.96
N ASN A 287 12.56 -10.55 -12.37
CA ASN A 287 12.24 -11.78 -13.07
C ASN A 287 11.17 -12.56 -12.32
N ALA A 288 10.28 -13.24 -13.04
CA ALA A 288 9.25 -14.07 -12.43
C ALA A 288 9.00 -15.35 -13.23
N SER A 289 8.54 -16.37 -12.51
CA SER A 289 8.10 -17.66 -13.05
C SER A 289 6.89 -18.17 -12.27
N GLY A 290 6.31 -19.26 -12.74
CA GLY A 290 5.13 -19.86 -12.11
C GLY A 290 4.23 -20.51 -13.14
N GLY A 291 2.98 -20.73 -12.78
CA GLY A 291 2.02 -21.35 -13.69
C GLY A 291 0.66 -21.60 -13.06
N LEU A 292 -0.23 -22.11 -13.87
CA LEU A 292 -1.53 -22.63 -13.48
C LEU A 292 -1.43 -24.16 -13.43
N TYR A 293 -1.04 -24.68 -12.26
CA TYR A 293 -0.67 -26.09 -12.10
C TYR A 293 -1.83 -26.95 -11.62
N ILE A 294 -2.62 -26.45 -10.69
CA ILE A 294 -3.70 -27.22 -10.01
C ILE A 294 -5.07 -26.65 -10.36
N GLU A 295 -5.28 -25.36 -10.20
CA GLU A 295 -6.58 -24.69 -10.30
C GLU A 295 -6.97 -24.38 -11.76
N LYS A 296 -7.24 -25.44 -12.53
CA LYS A 296 -7.52 -25.35 -13.99
C LYS A 296 -9.00 -25.02 -14.28
N ASP A 297 -9.50 -23.96 -13.70
CA ASP A 297 -10.78 -23.36 -14.07
C ASP A 297 -10.60 -22.32 -15.19
N ASP A 298 -11.52 -21.37 -15.33
CA ASP A 298 -11.49 -20.30 -16.35
C ASP A 298 -10.60 -19.10 -15.99
N ARG A 299 -9.79 -19.20 -14.91
CA ARG A 299 -8.89 -18.11 -14.52
C ARG A 299 -7.76 -17.89 -15.52
N GLU A 300 -7.35 -16.64 -15.64
CA GLU A 300 -6.22 -16.22 -16.47
C GLU A 300 -4.92 -16.12 -15.65
N ILE A 301 -5.04 -15.93 -14.32
CA ILE A 301 -3.92 -15.72 -13.40
C ILE A 301 -3.32 -17.06 -12.93
N PRO A 302 -2.01 -17.12 -12.62
CA PRO A 302 -1.39 -18.33 -12.09
C PRO A 302 -1.89 -18.66 -10.67
N ASP A 303 -1.85 -19.94 -10.31
CA ASP A 303 -2.04 -20.38 -8.92
C ASP A 303 -0.73 -20.45 -8.13
N THR A 304 0.40 -20.45 -8.82
CA THR A 304 1.74 -20.41 -8.22
C THR A 304 2.60 -19.38 -8.93
N PHE A 305 3.19 -18.47 -8.15
CA PHE A 305 3.95 -17.33 -8.66
C PHE A 305 5.20 -17.10 -7.81
N LEU A 306 6.35 -17.04 -8.48
CA LEU A 306 7.64 -16.77 -7.86
C LEU A 306 8.27 -15.56 -8.54
N MET A 307 8.84 -14.63 -7.76
CA MET A 307 9.56 -13.50 -8.31
C MET A 307 10.87 -13.23 -7.58
N THR A 308 11.83 -12.72 -8.33
CA THR A 308 13.08 -12.18 -7.81
C THR A 308 13.22 -10.73 -8.23
N VAL A 309 13.62 -9.87 -7.31
CA VAL A 309 13.79 -8.43 -7.53
C VAL A 309 15.18 -8.04 -7.06
N ASP A 310 16.00 -7.49 -7.96
CA ASP A 310 17.26 -6.87 -7.61
C ASP A 310 17.10 -5.37 -7.44
N TYR A 311 17.77 -4.80 -6.44
CA TYR A 311 17.70 -3.39 -6.11
C TYR A 311 19.04 -2.66 -6.33
N PRO A 312 19.02 -1.34 -6.62
CA PRO A 312 20.22 -0.53 -6.78
C PRO A 312 21.16 -0.57 -5.58
N SER A 313 20.63 -0.65 -4.34
CA SER A 313 21.40 -0.77 -3.10
C SER A 313 22.07 -2.13 -2.91
N GLU A 314 22.14 -2.94 -3.97
CA GLU A 314 22.87 -4.21 -4.06
C GLU A 314 22.34 -5.31 -3.11
N PHE A 315 21.03 -5.47 -3.07
CA PHE A 315 20.37 -6.64 -2.47
C PHE A 315 19.32 -7.19 -3.41
N SER A 316 18.90 -8.44 -3.18
CA SER A 316 17.84 -9.10 -3.93
C SER A 316 16.72 -9.56 -2.98
N VAL A 317 15.48 -9.60 -3.48
CA VAL A 317 14.33 -10.14 -2.74
C VAL A 317 13.72 -11.29 -3.52
N LEU A 318 13.53 -12.44 -2.85
CA LEU A 318 12.77 -13.58 -3.33
C LEU A 318 11.38 -13.58 -2.70
N MET A 319 10.34 -13.59 -3.53
CA MET A 319 8.95 -13.67 -3.08
C MET A 319 8.24 -14.85 -3.74
N VAL A 320 7.45 -15.56 -2.94
CA VAL A 320 6.65 -16.70 -3.39
C VAL A 320 5.20 -16.50 -2.99
N SER A 321 4.28 -16.85 -3.87
CA SER A 321 2.86 -16.99 -3.55
C SER A 321 2.25 -18.16 -4.28
N THR A 322 1.58 -19.04 -3.54
CA THR A 322 0.82 -20.15 -4.12
C THR A 322 -0.57 -20.26 -3.49
N LEU A 323 -1.52 -20.76 -4.29
CA LEU A 323 -2.89 -21.09 -3.84
C LEU A 323 -3.07 -22.58 -3.59
N THR A 324 -2.00 -23.37 -3.66
CA THR A 324 -2.03 -24.84 -3.66
C THR A 324 -1.36 -25.46 -2.42
N ASN A 325 -0.72 -24.64 -1.59
CA ASN A 325 -0.10 -25.02 -0.33
C ASN A 325 -0.06 -23.80 0.60
N ASP A 326 -0.25 -23.95 1.90
CA ASP A 326 -0.30 -22.86 2.89
C ASP A 326 0.96 -22.76 3.77
N THR A 327 1.98 -23.56 3.48
CA THR A 327 3.26 -23.49 4.20
C THR A 327 4.04 -22.26 3.75
N GLN A 328 4.21 -21.29 4.67
CA GLN A 328 4.89 -20.03 4.38
C GLN A 328 6.41 -20.17 4.40
N LEU A 329 7.11 -19.44 3.52
CA LEU A 329 8.50 -19.06 3.76
C LEU A 329 8.52 -17.98 4.85
N GLU A 330 9.35 -18.17 5.86
CA GLU A 330 9.55 -17.14 6.88
C GLU A 330 10.06 -15.84 6.26
N ASN A 331 9.54 -14.69 6.69
CA ASN A 331 10.09 -13.39 6.35
C ASN A 331 11.48 -13.26 6.96
N ARG A 332 12.52 -13.31 6.13
CA ARG A 332 13.91 -13.32 6.58
C ARG A 332 14.79 -12.40 5.75
N ILE A 333 15.64 -11.65 6.43
CA ILE A 333 16.62 -10.74 5.84
C ILE A 333 18.01 -11.28 6.16
N TYR A 334 18.86 -11.39 5.15
CA TYR A 334 20.18 -12.00 5.26
C TYR A 334 21.25 -10.93 5.08
N GLY A 335 22.02 -10.73 6.14
CA GLY A 335 23.20 -9.87 6.17
C GLY A 335 24.47 -10.69 6.20
N LYS A 336 25.61 -10.05 5.96
CA LYS A 336 26.92 -10.70 5.94
C LYS A 336 27.29 -11.31 7.32
N HIS A 337 26.93 -10.65 8.42
CA HIS A 337 27.31 -11.08 9.77
C HIS A 337 26.20 -11.85 10.49
N GLY A 338 24.98 -11.81 10.00
CA GLY A 338 23.85 -12.48 10.61
C GLY A 338 22.58 -12.40 9.79
N THR A 339 21.52 -13.00 10.32
CA THR A 339 20.18 -13.00 9.71
C THR A 339 19.17 -12.36 10.65
N MET A 340 18.12 -11.79 10.10
CA MET A 340 16.96 -11.30 10.83
C MET A 340 15.71 -12.03 10.36
N GLN A 341 15.06 -12.77 11.26
CA GLN A 341 13.68 -13.22 11.06
C GLN A 341 12.75 -12.08 11.49
N ILE A 342 11.81 -11.69 10.65
CA ILE A 342 11.02 -10.48 10.86
C ILE A 342 9.53 -10.73 10.62
N ASP A 343 8.79 -10.94 11.72
CA ASP A 343 7.33 -11.09 11.73
C ASP A 343 6.74 -10.15 12.80
N GLU A 344 6.31 -10.69 13.95
CA GLU A 344 5.81 -9.87 15.07
C GLU A 344 6.95 -9.29 15.93
N THR A 345 7.99 -10.08 16.14
CA THR A 345 9.19 -9.71 16.92
C THR A 345 10.42 -10.03 16.10
N PRO A 346 11.24 -9.03 15.73
CA PRO A 346 12.49 -9.30 15.01
C PRO A 346 13.46 -10.12 15.87
N VAL A 347 13.99 -11.20 15.30
CA VAL A 347 15.00 -12.05 15.92
C VAL A 347 16.25 -12.05 15.05
N LEU A 348 17.34 -11.52 15.60
CA LEU A 348 18.64 -11.48 14.94
C LEU A 348 19.49 -12.66 15.41
N ARG A 349 20.15 -13.35 14.49
CA ARG A 349 21.08 -14.46 14.78
C ARG A 349 22.38 -14.27 14.05
N GLY A 350 23.49 -14.48 14.78
CA GLY A 350 24.82 -14.43 14.20
C GLY A 350 25.07 -15.56 13.20
N ASN A 351 26.03 -15.36 12.30
CA ASN A 351 26.32 -16.25 11.19
C ASN A 351 27.77 -16.79 11.29
N GLY A 352 27.94 -18.10 11.47
CA GLY A 352 29.15 -18.85 11.31
C GLY A 352 30.45 -18.12 11.72
N ASP A 353 31.36 -17.97 10.77
CA ASP A 353 32.67 -17.34 10.96
C ASP A 353 32.60 -15.83 11.29
N PHE A 354 31.45 -15.18 11.11
CA PHE A 354 31.20 -13.76 11.41
C PHE A 354 30.50 -13.54 12.75
N MET A 355 30.52 -14.55 13.64
CA MET A 355 29.86 -14.49 14.93
C MET A 355 30.44 -13.38 15.83
N GLU A 356 31.74 -13.13 15.79
CA GLU A 356 32.36 -12.10 16.62
C GLU A 356 32.02 -10.68 16.16
N GLU A 357 31.96 -10.45 14.85
CA GLU A 357 31.47 -9.19 14.27
C GLU A 357 29.99 -8.95 14.60
N PHE A 358 29.19 -10.02 14.56
CA PHE A 358 27.77 -9.95 14.95
C PHE A 358 27.65 -9.60 16.44
N LYS A 359 28.33 -10.31 17.32
CA LYS A 359 28.32 -10.06 18.79
C LYS A 359 28.79 -8.65 19.14
N ALA A 360 29.83 -8.14 18.47
CA ALA A 360 30.33 -6.78 18.66
C ALA A 360 29.24 -5.70 18.44
N LYS A 361 28.26 -5.98 17.57
CA LYS A 361 27.13 -5.10 17.28
C LYS A 361 25.87 -5.42 18.09
N ASN A 362 25.85 -6.53 18.81
CA ASN A 362 24.68 -7.07 19.47
C ASN A 362 24.90 -7.35 20.97
N GLY A 363 25.76 -6.55 21.65
CA GLY A 363 25.97 -6.61 23.09
C GLY A 363 26.65 -7.87 23.58
N GLY A 364 27.39 -8.57 22.70
CA GLY A 364 28.08 -9.85 23.04
C GLY A 364 27.21 -11.09 22.81
N GLU A 365 25.95 -10.94 22.42
CA GLU A 365 25.01 -12.04 22.28
C GLU A 365 25.04 -12.65 20.87
N ALA A 366 24.83 -13.98 20.77
CA ALA A 366 24.73 -14.71 19.50
C ALA A 366 23.33 -14.66 18.89
N GLU A 367 22.32 -14.39 19.69
CA GLU A 367 20.93 -14.16 19.29
C GLU A 367 20.35 -12.98 20.07
N VAL A 368 19.64 -12.10 19.39
CA VAL A 368 18.97 -10.96 20.00
C VAL A 368 17.53 -10.84 19.52
N LYS A 369 16.60 -10.68 20.44
CA LYS A 369 15.21 -10.31 20.16
C LYS A 369 15.05 -8.81 20.33
N ILE A 370 14.35 -8.16 19.39
CA ILE A 370 14.06 -6.73 19.46
C ILE A 370 12.61 -6.58 19.93
N GLU A 371 12.45 -6.05 21.14
CA GLU A 371 11.15 -5.81 21.72
C GLU A 371 10.34 -4.82 20.86
N THR A 372 9.08 -5.16 20.60
CA THR A 372 8.12 -4.36 19.85
C THR A 372 6.93 -4.00 20.74
N LYS A 373 6.32 -2.86 20.45
CA LYS A 373 5.09 -2.42 21.08
C LYS A 373 3.97 -2.45 20.03
N GLY A 374 2.73 -2.53 20.48
CA GLY A 374 1.60 -2.35 19.59
C GLY A 374 1.57 -0.92 19.04
N ARG A 375 1.30 -0.78 17.75
CA ARG A 375 1.04 0.50 17.08
C ARG A 375 -0.46 0.61 16.79
N ARG A 376 -0.91 1.81 16.50
CA ARG A 376 -2.27 2.04 16.05
C ARG A 376 -2.53 1.28 14.74
N ASP A 377 -3.75 0.80 14.53
CA ASP A 377 -4.11 0.12 13.28
C ASP A 377 -4.02 1.04 12.05
N GLN A 378 -4.17 0.49 10.86
CA GLN A 378 -4.01 1.22 9.61
C GLN A 378 -4.96 2.42 9.49
N GLU A 379 -6.25 2.23 9.79
CA GLU A 379 -7.25 3.30 9.71
C GLU A 379 -6.98 4.39 10.77
N GLY A 380 -6.64 3.98 11.98
CA GLY A 380 -6.27 4.91 13.05
C GLY A 380 -5.02 5.71 12.72
N ASN A 381 -4.00 5.10 12.12
CA ASN A 381 -2.82 5.81 11.63
C ASN A 381 -3.17 6.81 10.52
N PHE A 382 -4.03 6.43 9.57
CA PHE A 382 -4.51 7.35 8.54
C PHE A 382 -5.23 8.56 9.13
N ILE A 383 -6.15 8.32 10.09
CA ILE A 383 -6.87 9.38 10.80
C ILE A 383 -5.90 10.32 11.53
N ASP A 384 -4.87 9.78 12.19
CA ASP A 384 -3.83 10.57 12.84
C ASP A 384 -3.03 11.39 11.85
N ALA A 385 -2.66 10.82 10.71
CA ALA A 385 -1.94 11.52 9.65
C ALA A 385 -2.78 12.65 9.04
N VAL A 386 -4.08 12.45 8.81
CA VAL A 386 -5.01 13.50 8.34
C VAL A 386 -5.07 14.67 9.33
N ARG A 387 -4.90 14.40 10.63
CA ARG A 387 -4.82 15.42 11.68
C ARG A 387 -3.44 16.06 11.85
N GLY A 388 -2.45 15.62 11.10
CA GLY A 388 -1.07 16.10 11.26
C GLY A 388 -0.35 15.56 12.50
N LEU A 389 -0.83 14.45 13.09
CA LEU A 389 -0.26 13.82 14.29
C LEU A 389 0.84 12.79 13.98
N GLY A 390 1.19 12.61 12.72
CA GLY A 390 2.25 11.68 12.29
C GLY A 390 2.21 11.39 10.81
N SER A 391 3.04 10.44 10.39
CA SER A 391 3.11 9.98 9.00
C SER A 391 2.32 8.68 8.82
N VAL A 392 1.85 8.44 7.61
CA VAL A 392 1.21 7.19 7.21
C VAL A 392 2.22 6.03 7.17
N TYR A 393 1.76 4.81 7.44
CA TYR A 393 2.64 3.63 7.44
C TYR A 393 3.09 3.21 6.05
N CYS A 394 2.24 3.35 5.06
CA CYS A 394 2.57 3.11 3.66
C CYS A 394 2.20 4.35 2.86
N ASN A 395 3.18 5.23 2.68
CA ASN A 395 3.02 6.43 1.87
C ASN A 395 3.02 6.09 0.37
N VAL A 396 2.77 7.09 -0.47
CA VAL A 396 2.66 6.90 -1.92
C VAL A 396 3.98 6.45 -2.55
N ASP A 397 5.14 6.87 -2.02
CA ASP A 397 6.45 6.52 -2.57
C ASP A 397 6.77 5.05 -2.34
N LEU A 398 6.61 4.55 -1.11
CA LEU A 398 6.71 3.12 -0.80
C LEU A 398 5.70 2.30 -1.61
N GLY A 399 4.44 2.78 -1.67
CA GLY A 399 3.38 2.16 -2.44
C GLY A 399 3.73 2.03 -3.91
N CYS A 400 4.26 3.10 -4.51
CA CYS A 400 4.66 3.14 -5.91
C CYS A 400 5.87 2.22 -6.19
N ALA A 401 6.93 2.29 -5.37
CA ALA A 401 8.10 1.42 -5.51
C ALA A 401 7.72 -0.08 -5.42
N THR A 402 6.84 -0.43 -4.47
CA THR A 402 6.30 -1.79 -4.33
C THR A 402 5.49 -2.19 -5.56
N MET A 403 4.62 -1.29 -6.06
CA MET A 403 3.77 -1.56 -7.20
C MET A 403 4.56 -1.78 -8.49
N VAL A 404 5.58 -0.94 -8.73
CA VAL A 404 6.49 -1.08 -9.89
C VAL A 404 7.17 -2.45 -9.87
N ALA A 405 7.75 -2.86 -8.75
CA ALA A 405 8.41 -4.16 -8.62
C ALA A 405 7.45 -5.33 -8.92
N ILE A 406 6.25 -5.31 -8.33
CA ILE A 406 5.25 -6.39 -8.51
C ILE A 406 4.71 -6.40 -9.94
N LYS A 407 4.43 -5.25 -10.54
CA LYS A 407 3.92 -5.21 -11.93
C LYS A 407 4.98 -5.61 -12.96
N MET A 408 6.24 -5.24 -12.74
CA MET A 408 7.33 -5.77 -13.56
C MET A 408 7.42 -7.29 -13.46
N ALA A 409 7.18 -7.87 -12.28
CA ALA A 409 7.13 -9.33 -12.10
C ALA A 409 5.94 -9.96 -12.84
N VAL A 410 4.75 -9.34 -12.77
CA VAL A 410 3.58 -9.81 -13.55
C VAL A 410 3.89 -9.81 -15.04
N GLU A 411 4.46 -8.73 -15.56
CA GLU A 411 4.83 -8.66 -16.99
C GLU A 411 5.96 -9.63 -17.34
N SER A 412 6.93 -9.84 -16.45
CA SER A 412 7.98 -10.85 -16.59
C SER A 412 7.39 -12.25 -16.74
N TYR A 413 6.46 -12.63 -15.89
CA TYR A 413 5.74 -13.89 -15.98
C TYR A 413 4.95 -14.02 -17.30
N ARG A 414 4.16 -13.01 -17.65
CA ARG A 414 3.29 -13.03 -18.84
C ARG A 414 4.07 -13.08 -20.16
N GLN A 415 5.24 -12.46 -20.21
CA GLN A 415 6.07 -12.37 -21.42
C GLN A 415 7.27 -13.31 -21.42
N SER A 416 7.49 -14.04 -20.31
CA SER A 416 8.66 -14.93 -20.13
C SER A 416 10.00 -14.20 -20.36
N LYS A 417 10.11 -12.97 -19.81
CA LYS A 417 11.28 -12.08 -19.97
C LYS A 417 11.70 -11.49 -18.63
N THR A 418 12.97 -11.12 -18.54
CA THR A 418 13.50 -10.27 -17.48
C THR A 418 13.31 -8.81 -17.85
N PHE A 419 12.83 -7.99 -16.92
CA PHE A 419 12.66 -6.55 -17.11
C PHE A 419 13.61 -5.75 -16.22
N VAL A 420 14.01 -4.58 -16.72
CA VAL A 420 14.87 -3.60 -16.03
C VAL A 420 14.09 -2.31 -15.87
N TRP A 421 14.26 -1.66 -14.73
CA TRP A 421 13.71 -0.33 -14.48
C TRP A 421 14.69 0.76 -14.91
N ASP A 422 14.29 1.60 -15.84
CA ASP A 422 15.00 2.84 -16.17
C ASP A 422 14.57 3.95 -15.23
N ALA A 423 15.37 4.18 -14.20
CA ALA A 423 15.08 5.18 -13.18
C ALA A 423 15.12 6.63 -13.70
N THR A 424 15.84 6.89 -14.82
CA THR A 424 15.93 8.23 -15.41
C THR A 424 14.66 8.62 -16.15
N ASN A 425 14.07 7.65 -16.88
CA ASN A 425 12.87 7.88 -17.69
C ASN A 425 11.62 7.30 -17.04
N GLU A 426 11.72 6.74 -15.85
CA GLU A 426 10.64 6.10 -15.08
C GLU A 426 9.81 5.11 -15.91
N LYS A 427 10.50 4.18 -16.58
CA LYS A 427 9.87 3.20 -17.46
C LYS A 427 10.51 1.81 -17.38
N VAL A 428 9.73 0.83 -17.77
CA VAL A 428 10.18 -0.57 -17.88
C VAL A 428 10.86 -0.80 -19.24
N ILE A 429 12.02 -1.48 -19.21
CA ILE A 429 12.78 -1.90 -20.39
C ILE A 429 12.94 -3.43 -20.34
N GLY A 430 12.72 -4.12 -21.49
CA GLY A 430 12.89 -5.58 -21.58
C GLY A 430 12.43 -6.16 -22.89
#